data_1ffab2f8eb5ba76efc5411fb8224f376
#
_entry.id   1ffab2f8eb5ba76efc5411fb8224f376
#
_cell.length_a   1.000
_cell.length_b   1.000
_cell.length_c   1.000
_cell.angle_alpha   90.00
_cell.angle_beta   90.00
_cell.angle_gamma   90.00
#
_symmetry.space_group_name_H-M   'P 1'
#
loop_
_entity.id
_entity.type
_entity.pdbx_description
1 polymer ?
#
loop_
_entity_poly.entity_id
_entity_poly.type
_entity_poly.pdbx_seq_one_letter_code
_entity_poly.pdbx_strand_id
1 'polypeptide(L)'
;MISEAKLNEEVEGIIANAIREDVGPGDYSSLACIPDTAQGKAKLLVKEKGIIAGVAFAQKVFAYVDEALEVEVLIQDGAEVKVGDIVLYVSGSSQSILKAERLVLNGMQRMSAIATKTNAYTQLLQGTKAKILDTRKTTPGFRALEKMAVKIGGGENHRFALYDMVMLKDNHIDFAGGITKAIEKTKNYLKETGRDLKIIVEARDLGEIKEILLSEGVYRILIDNFNYEDTRKAVQLIGDTCLTESSGGINEKTIREYAECGVDFISSGALTHSVYNLDLSLKAV
;
A
#
# COMPACT_ATOMS: atom_id res chain seq x y z
N MET A 1 8.26 8.34 -7.59
CA MET A 1 7.40 8.01 -6.43
C MET A 1 6.71 9.28 -5.95
N ILE A 2 5.50 9.18 -5.43
CA ILE A 2 4.75 10.31 -4.88
C ILE A 2 5.54 10.98 -3.75
N SER A 3 5.52 12.32 -3.67
CA SER A 3 6.16 13.07 -2.59
C SER A 3 5.40 12.89 -1.26
N GLU A 4 6.08 13.09 -0.14
CA GLU A 4 5.45 13.04 1.18
C GLU A 4 4.34 14.09 1.32
N ALA A 5 4.55 15.29 0.80
CA ALA A 5 3.53 16.35 0.79
C ALA A 5 2.26 15.90 0.04
N LYS A 6 2.42 15.28 -1.14
CA LYS A 6 1.28 14.76 -1.90
C LYS A 6 0.59 13.59 -1.19
N LEU A 7 1.36 12.72 -0.53
CA LEU A 7 0.79 11.63 0.26
C LEU A 7 -0.03 12.16 1.44
N ASN A 8 0.44 13.21 2.12
CA ASN A 8 -0.31 13.86 3.19
C ASN A 8 -1.61 14.49 2.69
N GLU A 9 -1.59 15.18 1.55
CA GLU A 9 -2.81 15.73 0.90
C GLU A 9 -3.84 14.63 0.60
N GLU A 10 -3.41 13.48 0.07
CA GLU A 10 -4.29 12.33 -0.18
C GLU A 10 -4.91 11.79 1.12
N VAL A 11 -4.13 11.68 2.20
CA VAL A 11 -4.61 11.23 3.52
C VAL A 11 -5.64 12.22 4.10
N GLU A 12 -5.39 13.52 4.03
CA GLU A 12 -6.32 14.56 4.47
C GLU A 12 -7.63 14.53 3.68
N GLY A 13 -7.54 14.32 2.36
CA GLY A 13 -8.71 14.14 1.51
C GLY A 13 -9.54 12.90 1.88
N ILE A 14 -8.89 11.80 2.24
CA ILE A 14 -9.56 10.59 2.73
C ILE A 14 -10.32 10.89 4.03
N ILE A 15 -9.67 11.53 4.99
CA ILE A 15 -10.28 11.87 6.29
C ILE A 15 -11.51 12.79 6.10
N ALA A 16 -11.34 13.86 5.34
CA ALA A 16 -12.43 14.82 5.09
C ALA A 16 -13.64 14.15 4.42
N ASN A 17 -13.40 13.30 3.41
CA ASN A 17 -14.46 12.59 2.71
C ASN A 17 -15.16 11.56 3.61
N ALA A 18 -14.41 10.81 4.42
CA ALA A 18 -14.96 9.79 5.31
C ALA A 18 -15.78 10.42 6.45
N ILE A 19 -15.30 11.50 7.06
CA ILE A 19 -16.07 12.22 8.10
C ILE A 19 -17.34 12.83 7.50
N ARG A 20 -17.29 13.38 6.29
CA ARG A 20 -18.49 13.88 5.62
C ARG A 20 -19.51 12.76 5.35
N GLU A 21 -19.04 11.56 4.95
CA GLU A 21 -19.88 10.40 4.66
C GLU A 21 -20.56 9.86 5.93
N ASP A 22 -19.79 9.70 7.01
CA ASP A 22 -20.24 8.99 8.21
C ASP A 22 -21.03 9.92 9.18
N VAL A 23 -20.60 11.17 9.32
CA VAL A 23 -21.21 12.12 10.27
C VAL A 23 -22.33 12.92 9.64
N GLY A 24 -22.14 13.40 8.39
CA GLY A 24 -23.14 14.21 7.69
C GLY A 24 -23.64 15.40 8.55
N PRO A 25 -24.97 15.51 8.81
CA PRO A 25 -25.54 16.59 9.63
C PRO A 25 -25.35 16.39 11.13
N GLY A 26 -24.84 15.26 11.62
CA GLY A 26 -24.54 15.03 13.03
C GLY A 26 -24.65 13.58 13.50
N ASP A 27 -23.93 13.24 14.57
CA ASP A 27 -24.09 11.98 15.30
C ASP A 27 -25.27 12.10 16.27
N TYR A 28 -26.45 11.71 15.79
CA TYR A 28 -27.69 11.86 16.59
C TYR A 28 -27.69 11.00 17.85
N SER A 29 -26.94 9.89 17.90
CA SER A 29 -26.83 9.09 19.12
C SER A 29 -26.09 9.85 20.21
N SER A 30 -24.92 10.38 19.88
CA SER A 30 -24.15 11.19 20.85
C SER A 30 -24.89 12.47 21.24
N LEU A 31 -25.48 13.18 20.28
CA LEU A 31 -26.23 14.40 20.53
C LEU A 31 -27.45 14.16 21.44
N ALA A 32 -28.09 13.01 21.36
CA ALA A 32 -29.28 12.70 22.15
C ALA A 32 -28.97 12.30 23.59
N CYS A 33 -27.85 11.66 23.89
CA CYS A 33 -27.62 11.03 25.19
C CYS A 33 -26.37 11.50 25.94
N ILE A 34 -25.47 12.24 25.28
CA ILE A 34 -24.20 12.68 25.88
C ILE A 34 -24.21 14.22 25.96
N PRO A 35 -24.07 14.81 27.16
CA PRO A 35 -23.93 16.24 27.29
C PRO A 35 -22.74 16.78 26.47
N ASP A 36 -22.88 17.98 25.90
CA ASP A 36 -21.82 18.66 25.13
C ASP A 36 -20.57 18.96 25.98
N THR A 37 -20.74 19.09 27.28
CA THR A 37 -19.66 19.29 28.26
C THR A 37 -19.00 18.01 28.75
N ALA A 38 -19.50 16.83 28.34
CA ALA A 38 -18.98 15.54 28.80
C ALA A 38 -17.56 15.31 28.35
N GLN A 39 -16.67 15.04 29.28
CA GLN A 39 -15.31 14.65 29.04
C GLN A 39 -15.14 13.14 29.28
N GLY A 40 -14.32 12.49 28.47
CA GLY A 40 -14.07 11.05 28.58
C GLY A 40 -12.66 10.66 28.19
N LYS A 41 -12.34 9.41 28.47
CA LYS A 41 -11.11 8.77 28.02
C LYS A 41 -11.45 7.41 27.40
N ALA A 42 -10.80 7.07 26.30
CA ALA A 42 -10.93 5.76 25.68
C ALA A 42 -9.55 5.16 25.37
N LYS A 43 -9.49 3.83 25.30
CA LYS A 43 -8.28 3.09 24.90
C LYS A 43 -8.53 2.29 23.64
N LEU A 44 -7.55 2.27 22.75
CA LEU A 44 -7.54 1.40 21.59
C LEU A 44 -6.88 0.07 21.96
N LEU A 45 -7.69 -0.98 21.95
CA LEU A 45 -7.35 -2.33 22.42
C LEU A 45 -7.17 -3.28 21.25
N VAL A 46 -6.09 -4.03 21.25
CA VAL A 46 -5.79 -5.11 20.30
C VAL A 46 -6.57 -6.37 20.66
N LYS A 47 -7.28 -6.94 19.69
CA LYS A 47 -8.07 -8.18 19.85
C LYS A 47 -7.51 -9.35 19.05
N GLU A 48 -6.53 -9.10 18.17
CA GLU A 48 -5.87 -10.09 17.34
C GLU A 48 -4.39 -9.74 17.18
N LYS A 49 -3.51 -10.76 17.12
CA LYS A 49 -2.07 -10.56 16.92
C LYS A 49 -1.76 -10.10 15.49
N GLY A 50 -0.76 -9.22 15.33
CA GLY A 50 -0.30 -8.77 14.04
C GLY A 50 0.70 -7.62 14.11
N ILE A 51 0.86 -6.91 13.01
CA ILE A 51 1.63 -5.66 12.93
C ILE A 51 0.65 -4.49 12.99
N ILE A 52 0.80 -3.62 13.99
CA ILE A 52 -0.05 -2.44 14.10
C ILE A 52 0.31 -1.42 13.02
N ALA A 53 -0.71 -0.84 12.37
CA ALA A 53 -0.52 0.21 11.39
C ALA A 53 -1.71 1.19 11.38
N GLY A 54 -1.41 2.47 11.11
CA GLY A 54 -2.39 3.54 11.09
C GLY A 54 -2.47 4.35 12.38
N VAL A 55 -1.49 4.25 13.28
CA VAL A 55 -1.42 5.08 14.50
C VAL A 55 -1.30 6.56 14.12
N ALA A 56 -0.42 6.91 13.18
CA ALA A 56 -0.30 8.26 12.67
C ALA A 56 -1.58 8.74 11.95
N PHE A 57 -2.29 7.84 11.26
CA PHE A 57 -3.59 8.14 10.67
C PHE A 57 -4.64 8.42 11.76
N ALA A 58 -4.71 7.60 12.81
CA ALA A 58 -5.62 7.80 13.92
C ALA A 58 -5.44 9.17 14.61
N GLN A 59 -4.18 9.57 14.86
CA GLN A 59 -3.86 10.90 15.39
C GLN A 59 -4.40 12.04 14.50
N LYS A 60 -4.21 11.91 13.16
CA LYS A 60 -4.77 12.88 12.20
C LYS A 60 -6.30 12.91 12.21
N VAL A 61 -6.97 11.77 12.34
CA VAL A 61 -8.45 11.71 12.43
C VAL A 61 -8.95 12.39 13.70
N PHE A 62 -8.35 12.08 14.85
CA PHE A 62 -8.72 12.72 16.11
C PHE A 62 -8.53 14.25 16.05
N ALA A 63 -7.38 14.71 15.58
CA ALA A 63 -7.10 16.14 15.43
C ALA A 63 -8.04 16.82 14.41
N TYR A 64 -8.43 16.12 13.33
CA TYR A 64 -9.39 16.65 12.35
C TYR A 64 -10.80 16.81 12.93
N VAL A 65 -11.23 15.88 13.78
CA VAL A 65 -12.56 15.92 14.40
C VAL A 65 -12.61 16.98 15.51
N ASP A 66 -11.55 17.08 16.31
CA ASP A 66 -11.46 18.04 17.42
C ASP A 66 -9.98 18.18 17.84
N GLU A 67 -9.40 19.35 17.59
CA GLU A 67 -8.00 19.65 17.94
C GLU A 67 -7.72 19.64 19.45
N ALA A 68 -8.76 19.71 20.29
CA ALA A 68 -8.62 19.63 21.74
C ALA A 68 -8.51 18.19 22.28
N LEU A 69 -8.67 17.17 21.42
CA LEU A 69 -8.46 15.78 21.83
C LEU A 69 -6.96 15.50 22.06
N GLU A 70 -6.65 14.94 23.22
CA GLU A 70 -5.30 14.51 23.57
C GLU A 70 -5.12 13.02 23.26
N VAL A 71 -4.10 12.67 22.46
CA VAL A 71 -3.78 11.30 22.07
C VAL A 71 -2.43 10.90 22.64
N GLU A 72 -2.44 9.94 23.56
CA GLU A 72 -1.26 9.31 24.16
C GLU A 72 -0.96 8.00 23.43
N VAL A 73 0.10 7.97 22.61
CA VAL A 73 0.51 6.78 21.86
C VAL A 73 1.47 5.94 22.68
N LEU A 74 1.12 4.66 22.89
CA LEU A 74 1.95 3.69 23.61
C LEU A 74 2.72 2.76 22.67
N ILE A 75 2.13 2.42 21.51
CA ILE A 75 2.72 1.52 20.52
C ILE A 75 2.68 2.21 19.16
N GLN A 76 3.83 2.29 18.50
CA GLN A 76 4.00 2.96 17.22
C GLN A 76 3.70 2.04 16.03
N ASP A 77 3.46 2.63 14.86
CA ASP A 77 3.31 1.91 13.59
C ASP A 77 4.49 0.96 13.33
N GLY A 78 4.20 -0.24 12.87
CA GLY A 78 5.18 -1.28 12.55
C GLY A 78 5.54 -2.22 13.70
N ALA A 79 5.09 -1.94 14.90
CA ALA A 79 5.32 -2.84 16.05
C ALA A 79 4.45 -4.11 15.94
N GLU A 80 5.01 -5.23 16.38
CA GLU A 80 4.25 -6.47 16.61
C GLU A 80 3.39 -6.32 17.85
N VAL A 81 2.10 -6.69 17.74
CA VAL A 81 1.12 -6.60 18.81
C VAL A 81 0.42 -7.93 19.04
N LYS A 82 -0.08 -8.12 20.28
CA LYS A 82 -0.84 -9.28 20.73
C LYS A 82 -2.15 -8.87 21.39
N VAL A 83 -3.03 -9.84 21.55
CA VAL A 83 -4.31 -9.65 22.23
C VAL A 83 -4.11 -9.06 23.63
N GLY A 84 -4.82 -7.98 23.94
CA GLY A 84 -4.77 -7.27 25.21
C GLY A 84 -3.84 -6.05 25.22
N ASP A 85 -2.98 -5.87 24.21
CA ASP A 85 -2.14 -4.68 24.12
C ASP A 85 -3.01 -3.42 23.92
N ILE A 86 -2.57 -2.32 24.51
CA ILE A 86 -3.19 -1.01 24.36
C ILE A 86 -2.29 -0.16 23.45
N VAL A 87 -2.80 0.26 22.29
CA VAL A 87 -2.03 1.02 21.30
C VAL A 87 -1.95 2.50 21.65
N LEU A 88 -3.08 3.08 22.06
CA LEU A 88 -3.16 4.48 22.43
C LEU A 88 -4.31 4.72 23.43
N TYR A 89 -4.24 5.84 24.11
CA TYR A 89 -5.38 6.48 24.78
C TYR A 89 -5.76 7.75 24.03
N VAL A 90 -7.04 8.07 24.05
CA VAL A 90 -7.58 9.38 23.64
C VAL A 90 -8.44 9.94 24.74
N SER A 91 -8.29 11.23 25.05
CA SER A 91 -9.05 11.94 26.08
C SER A 91 -9.51 13.30 25.59
N GLY A 92 -10.67 13.75 26.11
CA GLY A 92 -11.31 15.00 25.75
C GLY A 92 -12.82 14.86 25.60
N SER A 93 -13.44 15.64 24.71
CA SER A 93 -14.88 15.59 24.45
C SER A 93 -15.35 14.17 24.12
N SER A 94 -16.29 13.65 24.91
CA SER A 94 -16.86 12.31 24.70
C SER A 94 -17.57 12.19 23.35
N GLN A 95 -18.27 13.24 22.91
CA GLN A 95 -18.92 13.27 21.60
C GLN A 95 -17.89 13.25 20.45
N SER A 96 -16.78 13.98 20.59
CA SER A 96 -15.71 14.01 19.58
C SER A 96 -14.99 12.67 19.48
N ILE A 97 -14.73 11.97 20.59
CA ILE A 97 -14.14 10.63 20.61
C ILE A 97 -15.03 9.64 19.85
N LEU A 98 -16.33 9.61 20.15
CA LEU A 98 -17.30 8.71 19.50
C LEU A 98 -17.45 9.01 18.00
N LYS A 99 -17.45 10.29 17.61
CA LYS A 99 -17.49 10.72 16.21
C LYS A 99 -16.30 10.22 15.41
N ALA A 100 -15.11 10.17 16.00
CA ALA A 100 -13.88 9.70 15.35
C ALA A 100 -13.75 8.17 15.33
N GLU A 101 -14.38 7.47 16.28
CA GLU A 101 -14.16 6.05 16.58
C GLU A 101 -14.21 5.16 15.35
N ARG A 102 -15.27 5.25 14.56
CA ARG A 102 -15.49 4.33 13.44
C ARG A 102 -14.43 4.49 12.34
N LEU A 103 -14.12 5.73 11.97
CA LEU A 103 -13.09 6.02 10.97
C LEU A 103 -11.69 5.56 11.43
N VAL A 104 -11.34 5.83 12.69
CA VAL A 104 -10.09 5.35 13.29
C VAL A 104 -10.00 3.83 13.22
N LEU A 105 -11.03 3.12 13.68
CA LEU A 105 -11.04 1.66 13.66
C LEU A 105 -10.99 1.10 12.25
N ASN A 106 -11.80 1.58 11.33
CA ASN A 106 -11.81 1.08 9.95
C ASN A 106 -10.45 1.27 9.27
N GLY A 107 -9.82 2.44 9.46
CA GLY A 107 -8.50 2.72 8.91
C GLY A 107 -7.41 1.84 9.52
N MET A 108 -7.31 1.81 10.84
CA MET A 108 -6.28 1.04 11.54
C MET A 108 -6.43 -0.47 11.36
N GLN A 109 -7.66 -1.00 11.42
CA GLN A 109 -7.92 -2.42 11.20
C GLN A 109 -7.48 -2.85 9.79
N ARG A 110 -7.81 -2.05 8.77
CA ARG A 110 -7.42 -2.31 7.38
C ARG A 110 -5.92 -2.19 7.19
N MET A 111 -5.31 -1.11 7.67
CA MET A 111 -3.86 -0.89 7.56
C MET A 111 -3.06 -1.96 8.29
N SER A 112 -3.47 -2.34 9.51
CA SER A 112 -2.80 -3.39 10.28
C SER A 112 -2.89 -4.76 9.61
N ALA A 113 -4.01 -5.09 8.98
CA ALA A 113 -4.16 -6.32 8.20
C ALA A 113 -3.18 -6.37 7.02
N ILE A 114 -3.05 -5.26 6.27
CA ILE A 114 -2.12 -5.14 5.15
C ILE A 114 -0.68 -5.21 5.63
N ALA A 115 -0.34 -4.49 6.71
CA ALA A 115 1.01 -4.52 7.28
C ALA A 115 1.38 -5.91 7.78
N THR A 116 0.46 -6.61 8.46
CA THR A 116 0.65 -7.99 8.93
C THR A 116 0.91 -8.95 7.77
N LYS A 117 0.08 -8.88 6.73
CA LYS A 117 0.26 -9.71 5.53
C LYS A 117 1.55 -9.39 4.81
N THR A 118 1.89 -8.12 4.64
CA THR A 118 3.14 -7.70 4.00
C THR A 118 4.34 -8.19 4.79
N ASN A 119 4.31 -8.11 6.11
CA ASN A 119 5.36 -8.63 6.98
C ASN A 119 5.55 -10.14 6.79
N ALA A 120 4.47 -10.92 6.74
CA ALA A 120 4.55 -12.35 6.47
C ALA A 120 5.24 -12.65 5.12
N TYR A 121 4.92 -11.91 4.06
CA TYR A 121 5.59 -12.03 2.76
C TYR A 121 7.07 -11.64 2.84
N THR A 122 7.39 -10.55 3.54
CA THR A 122 8.77 -10.09 3.73
C THR A 122 9.63 -11.14 4.46
N GLN A 123 9.06 -11.82 5.47
CA GLN A 123 9.74 -12.90 6.17
C GLN A 123 10.05 -14.09 5.24
N LEU A 124 9.14 -14.43 4.33
CA LEU A 124 9.37 -15.49 3.33
C LEU A 124 10.49 -15.15 2.33
N LEU A 125 10.80 -13.85 2.15
CA LEU A 125 11.85 -13.38 1.25
C LEU A 125 13.24 -13.28 1.91
N GLN A 126 13.35 -13.50 3.22
CA GLN A 126 14.64 -13.41 3.92
C GLN A 126 15.71 -14.32 3.31
N GLY A 127 16.94 -13.78 3.17
CA GLY A 127 18.06 -14.47 2.54
C GLY A 127 18.06 -14.45 1.00
N THR A 128 17.07 -13.79 0.36
CA THR A 128 17.07 -13.48 -1.07
C THR A 128 17.25 -11.96 -1.28
N LYS A 129 17.54 -11.54 -2.53
CA LYS A 129 17.60 -10.11 -2.86
C LYS A 129 16.22 -9.51 -3.17
N ALA A 130 15.20 -10.37 -3.37
CA ALA A 130 13.89 -9.94 -3.81
C ALA A 130 13.16 -9.10 -2.75
N LYS A 131 12.48 -8.05 -3.21
CA LYS A 131 11.61 -7.21 -2.38
C LYS A 131 10.17 -7.34 -2.84
N ILE A 132 9.23 -7.39 -1.89
CA ILE A 132 7.81 -7.42 -2.20
C ILE A 132 7.30 -6.02 -2.52
N LEU A 133 6.51 -5.91 -3.59
CA LEU A 133 5.83 -4.68 -4.02
C LEU A 133 4.32 -4.84 -3.93
N ASP A 134 3.67 -3.74 -3.60
CA ASP A 134 2.23 -3.59 -3.83
C ASP A 134 1.89 -3.41 -5.33
N THR A 135 0.63 -3.13 -5.60
CA THR A 135 0.13 -2.83 -6.94
C THR A 135 -0.86 -1.65 -6.90
N ARG A 136 -1.52 -1.37 -8.03
CA ARG A 136 -2.68 -0.47 -8.08
C ARG A 136 -4.02 -1.15 -7.81
N LYS A 137 -4.03 -2.44 -7.45
CA LYS A 137 -5.22 -3.21 -7.05
C LYS A 137 -5.58 -2.88 -5.60
N THR A 138 -5.90 -1.61 -5.35
CA THR A 138 -6.26 -1.05 -4.03
C THR A 138 -7.73 -0.71 -3.98
N THR A 139 -8.28 -0.59 -2.77
CA THR A 139 -9.63 -0.07 -2.55
C THR A 139 -9.75 1.35 -3.14
N PRO A 140 -10.75 1.64 -3.98
CA PRO A 140 -10.96 2.98 -4.51
C PRO A 140 -11.04 4.02 -3.38
N GLY A 141 -10.33 5.14 -3.54
CA GLY A 141 -10.26 6.19 -2.53
C GLY A 141 -9.40 5.91 -1.30
N PHE A 142 -8.85 4.68 -1.13
CA PHE A 142 -8.09 4.31 0.07
C PHE A 142 -6.61 3.98 -0.20
N ARG A 143 -6.15 4.20 -1.45
CA ARG A 143 -4.81 3.81 -1.92
C ARG A 143 -3.66 4.34 -1.08
N ALA A 144 -3.72 5.60 -0.66
CA ALA A 144 -2.66 6.21 0.14
C ALA A 144 -2.42 5.40 1.42
N LEU A 145 -3.46 5.09 2.17
CA LEU A 145 -3.37 4.34 3.43
C LEU A 145 -2.94 2.89 3.20
N GLU A 146 -3.44 2.21 2.16
CA GLU A 146 -3.04 0.84 1.85
C GLU A 146 -1.56 0.74 1.45
N LYS A 147 -1.05 1.71 0.67
CA LYS A 147 0.37 1.76 0.32
C LYS A 147 1.28 2.13 1.50
N MET A 148 0.83 3.02 2.38
CA MET A 148 1.52 3.28 3.64
C MET A 148 1.63 2.01 4.48
N ALA A 149 0.54 1.25 4.60
CA ALA A 149 0.50 0.00 5.35
C ALA A 149 1.46 -1.06 4.79
N VAL A 150 1.62 -1.15 3.46
CA VAL A 150 2.62 -2.01 2.83
C VAL A 150 4.04 -1.62 3.28
N LYS A 151 4.37 -0.33 3.31
CA LYS A 151 5.68 0.13 3.81
C LYS A 151 5.88 -0.18 5.28
N ILE A 152 4.87 0.04 6.11
CA ILE A 152 4.90 -0.27 7.55
C ILE A 152 5.17 -1.78 7.77
N GLY A 153 4.59 -2.66 6.93
CA GLY A 153 4.83 -4.10 6.97
C GLY A 153 6.18 -4.56 6.41
N GLY A 154 7.04 -3.63 5.95
CA GLY A 154 8.39 -3.92 5.43
C GLY A 154 8.46 -4.16 3.92
N GLY A 155 7.36 -3.98 3.19
CA GLY A 155 7.35 -4.01 1.72
C GLY A 155 7.75 -2.67 1.09
N GLU A 156 7.79 -2.65 -0.24
CA GLU A 156 8.01 -1.43 -1.03
C GLU A 156 6.77 -1.09 -1.87
N ASN A 157 6.67 0.17 -2.28
CA ASN A 157 5.57 0.59 -3.14
C ASN A 157 5.96 0.51 -4.62
N HIS A 158 5.11 -0.09 -5.42
CA HIS A 158 5.07 0.13 -6.87
C HIS A 158 4.52 1.54 -7.16
N ARG A 159 4.48 1.96 -8.44
CA ARG A 159 3.91 3.25 -8.82
C ARG A 159 2.59 3.52 -8.09
N PHE A 160 2.42 4.75 -7.66
CA PHE A 160 1.22 5.17 -6.94
C PHE A 160 0.00 5.24 -7.88
N ALA A 161 0.19 5.81 -9.06
CA ALA A 161 -0.90 6.03 -10.01
C ALA A 161 -0.43 5.81 -11.47
N LEU A 162 -1.07 6.48 -12.43
CA LEU A 162 -0.70 6.42 -13.84
C LEU A 162 0.32 7.49 -14.24
N TYR A 163 0.55 8.46 -13.36
CA TYR A 163 1.34 9.66 -13.64
C TYR A 163 2.75 9.66 -13.04
N ASP A 164 3.09 8.74 -12.15
CA ASP A 164 4.38 8.74 -11.45
C ASP A 164 5.39 7.71 -11.98
N MET A 165 4.98 6.85 -12.92
CA MET A 165 5.83 5.91 -13.64
C MET A 165 5.10 5.35 -14.86
N VAL A 166 5.79 5.21 -15.99
CA VAL A 166 5.24 4.56 -17.18
C VAL A 166 5.33 3.04 -17.01
N MET A 167 4.24 2.34 -17.33
CA MET A 167 4.21 0.88 -17.44
C MET A 167 3.54 0.51 -18.75
N LEU A 168 4.33 -0.05 -19.66
CA LEU A 168 3.86 -0.60 -20.93
C LEU A 168 3.40 -2.03 -20.70
N LYS A 169 2.11 -2.24 -20.82
CA LYS A 169 1.44 -3.53 -20.68
C LYS A 169 1.11 -4.10 -22.05
N ASP A 170 0.68 -5.36 -22.08
CA ASP A 170 0.24 -6.07 -23.28
C ASP A 170 -0.58 -5.20 -24.25
N ASN A 171 -1.69 -4.63 -23.77
CA ASN A 171 -2.56 -3.77 -24.59
C ASN A 171 -1.85 -2.50 -25.10
N HIS A 172 -0.94 -1.91 -24.33
CA HIS A 172 -0.18 -0.74 -24.81
C HIS A 172 0.77 -1.14 -25.94
N ILE A 173 1.43 -2.29 -25.81
CA ILE A 173 2.35 -2.86 -26.79
C ILE A 173 1.60 -3.18 -28.09
N ASP A 174 0.48 -3.90 -27.97
CA ASP A 174 -0.34 -4.31 -29.11
C ASP A 174 -0.92 -3.09 -29.87
N PHE A 175 -1.47 -2.09 -29.18
CA PHE A 175 -1.98 -0.88 -29.80
C PHE A 175 -0.88 0.03 -30.37
N ALA A 176 0.35 -0.01 -29.84
CA ALA A 176 1.47 0.73 -30.38
C ALA A 176 2.03 0.10 -31.66
N GLY A 177 1.75 -1.19 -31.91
CA GLY A 177 2.25 -1.96 -33.04
C GLY A 177 3.57 -2.66 -32.77
N GLY A 178 3.81 -3.09 -31.52
CA GLY A 178 4.96 -3.87 -31.02
C GLY A 178 5.76 -3.16 -29.95
N ILE A 179 6.64 -3.94 -29.31
CA ILE A 179 7.44 -3.52 -28.13
C ILE A 179 8.36 -2.35 -28.46
N THR A 180 9.19 -2.51 -29.49
CA THR A 180 10.16 -1.48 -29.91
C THR A 180 9.45 -0.13 -30.17
N LYS A 181 8.34 -0.16 -30.92
CA LYS A 181 7.56 1.05 -31.21
C LYS A 181 6.95 1.66 -29.96
N ALA A 182 6.45 0.84 -29.03
CA ALA A 182 5.88 1.30 -27.78
C ALA A 182 6.93 2.03 -26.92
N ILE A 183 8.13 1.46 -26.80
CA ILE A 183 9.25 2.05 -26.05
C ILE A 183 9.71 3.36 -26.70
N GLU A 184 9.93 3.39 -28.03
CA GLU A 184 10.36 4.57 -28.76
C GLU A 184 9.35 5.73 -28.65
N LYS A 185 8.05 5.46 -28.88
CA LYS A 185 6.99 6.46 -28.71
C LYS A 185 6.96 7.00 -27.28
N THR A 186 7.13 6.13 -26.28
CA THR A 186 7.17 6.54 -24.87
C THR A 186 8.36 7.44 -24.58
N LYS A 187 9.56 7.09 -25.05
CA LYS A 187 10.77 7.92 -24.88
C LYS A 187 10.62 9.28 -25.52
N ASN A 188 10.09 9.33 -26.74
CA ASN A 188 9.82 10.59 -27.46
C ASN A 188 8.82 11.46 -26.70
N TYR A 189 7.71 10.88 -26.24
CA TYR A 189 6.71 11.59 -25.44
C TYR A 189 7.29 12.16 -24.14
N LEU A 190 8.09 11.39 -23.40
CA LEU A 190 8.72 11.86 -22.18
C LEU A 190 9.69 13.01 -22.46
N LYS A 191 10.49 12.93 -23.52
CA LYS A 191 11.40 13.98 -23.96
C LYS A 191 10.65 15.26 -24.36
N GLU A 192 9.62 15.15 -25.21
CA GLU A 192 8.82 16.28 -25.70
C GLU A 192 8.07 16.99 -24.56
N THR A 193 7.63 16.23 -23.54
CA THR A 193 6.87 16.78 -22.39
C THR A 193 7.76 17.16 -21.22
N GLY A 194 9.08 16.98 -21.30
CA GLY A 194 10.03 17.29 -20.22
C GLY A 194 9.81 16.45 -18.96
N ARG A 195 9.28 15.23 -19.08
CA ARG A 195 9.00 14.34 -17.94
C ARG A 195 10.13 13.33 -17.74
N ASP A 196 10.67 13.28 -16.53
CA ASP A 196 11.65 12.27 -16.12
C ASP A 196 10.93 11.13 -15.38
N LEU A 197 10.32 10.20 -16.13
CA LEU A 197 9.62 9.05 -15.58
C LEU A 197 10.32 7.75 -15.97
N LYS A 198 10.43 6.83 -15.02
CA LYS A 198 10.93 5.48 -15.24
C LYS A 198 9.97 4.69 -16.13
N ILE A 199 10.51 3.86 -17.01
CA ILE A 199 9.74 2.99 -17.92
C ILE A 199 9.86 1.54 -17.44
N ILE A 200 8.72 0.91 -17.17
CA ILE A 200 8.59 -0.51 -16.94
C ILE A 200 7.92 -1.13 -18.16
N VAL A 201 8.41 -2.27 -18.62
CA VAL A 201 7.82 -3.02 -19.75
C VAL A 201 7.44 -4.40 -19.25
N GLU A 202 6.19 -4.79 -19.49
CA GLU A 202 5.68 -6.13 -19.22
C GLU A 202 6.06 -7.06 -20.38
N ALA A 203 6.61 -8.23 -20.05
CA ALA A 203 6.97 -9.27 -21.02
C ALA A 203 6.16 -10.55 -20.76
N ARG A 204 5.60 -11.11 -21.82
CA ARG A 204 4.77 -12.32 -21.83
C ARG A 204 5.57 -13.60 -22.09
N ASP A 205 6.77 -13.46 -22.69
CA ASP A 205 7.66 -14.57 -22.99
C ASP A 205 9.14 -14.11 -23.13
N LEU A 206 10.04 -15.09 -23.29
CA LEU A 206 11.47 -14.83 -23.45
C LEU A 206 11.83 -14.12 -24.77
N GLY A 207 11.00 -14.22 -25.80
CA GLY A 207 11.17 -13.50 -27.08
C GLY A 207 10.96 -12.01 -26.89
N GLU A 208 9.90 -11.64 -26.17
CA GLU A 208 9.62 -10.25 -25.81
C GLU A 208 10.72 -9.63 -24.94
N ILE A 209 11.29 -10.41 -23.99
CA ILE A 209 12.43 -9.95 -23.19
C ILE A 209 13.62 -9.61 -24.09
N LYS A 210 13.94 -10.48 -25.08
CA LYS A 210 15.02 -10.21 -26.04
C LYS A 210 14.76 -8.92 -26.83
N GLU A 211 13.53 -8.70 -27.28
CA GLU A 211 13.15 -7.47 -28.00
C GLU A 211 13.28 -6.24 -27.10
N ILE A 212 12.82 -6.31 -25.84
CA ILE A 212 12.95 -5.21 -24.88
C ILE A 212 14.41 -4.83 -24.66
N LEU A 213 15.30 -5.82 -24.53
CA LEU A 213 16.73 -5.61 -24.31
C LEU A 213 17.47 -4.95 -25.48
N LEU A 214 16.90 -4.93 -26.68
CA LEU A 214 17.41 -4.15 -27.80
C LEU A 214 17.15 -2.65 -27.66
N SER A 215 16.29 -2.27 -26.70
CA SER A 215 15.90 -0.88 -26.47
C SER A 215 16.58 -0.34 -25.19
N GLU A 216 17.25 0.80 -25.29
CA GLU A 216 17.83 1.49 -24.13
C GLU A 216 16.79 2.25 -23.32
N GLY A 217 17.05 2.45 -22.01
CA GLY A 217 16.26 3.32 -21.13
C GLY A 217 15.06 2.63 -20.46
N VAL A 218 14.96 1.32 -20.55
CA VAL A 218 14.01 0.53 -19.77
C VAL A 218 14.56 0.38 -18.34
N TYR A 219 13.80 0.83 -17.36
CA TYR A 219 14.18 0.76 -15.94
C TYR A 219 13.99 -0.63 -15.35
N ARG A 220 12.92 -1.34 -15.75
CA ARG A 220 12.56 -2.65 -15.21
C ARG A 220 11.77 -3.46 -16.23
N ILE A 221 12.02 -4.74 -16.30
CA ILE A 221 11.20 -5.70 -17.02
C ILE A 221 10.31 -6.42 -16.01
N LEU A 222 9.00 -6.39 -16.24
CA LEU A 222 8.02 -7.15 -15.48
C LEU A 222 7.77 -8.47 -16.21
N ILE A 223 8.16 -9.56 -15.58
CA ILE A 223 8.06 -10.95 -16.05
C ILE A 223 6.69 -11.45 -15.61
N ASP A 224 5.69 -11.46 -16.54
CA ASP A 224 4.30 -11.72 -16.20
C ASP A 224 3.89 -13.16 -16.42
N ASN A 225 3.41 -13.82 -15.38
CA ASN A 225 2.89 -15.19 -15.41
C ASN A 225 3.87 -16.26 -15.90
N PHE A 226 5.20 -16.06 -15.76
CA PHE A 226 6.18 -17.10 -16.10
C PHE A 226 6.21 -18.20 -15.04
N ASN A 227 6.55 -19.44 -15.45
CA ASN A 227 6.93 -20.48 -14.52
C ASN A 227 8.35 -20.24 -13.96
N TYR A 228 8.78 -21.02 -12.96
CA TYR A 228 10.07 -20.82 -12.30
C TYR A 228 11.27 -21.04 -13.23
N GLU A 229 11.19 -22.01 -14.16
CA GLU A 229 12.28 -22.30 -15.10
C GLU A 229 12.48 -21.13 -16.05
N ASP A 230 11.42 -20.63 -16.65
CA ASP A 230 11.48 -19.52 -17.58
C ASP A 230 11.80 -18.20 -16.86
N THR A 231 11.36 -18.02 -15.60
CA THR A 231 11.78 -16.89 -14.76
C THR A 231 13.30 -16.88 -14.55
N ARG A 232 13.94 -18.03 -14.25
CA ARG A 232 15.40 -18.13 -14.13
C ARG A 232 16.11 -17.78 -15.44
N LYS A 233 15.61 -18.30 -16.58
CA LYS A 233 16.14 -17.96 -17.92
C LYS A 233 16.00 -16.46 -18.21
N ALA A 234 14.85 -15.87 -17.86
CA ALA A 234 14.60 -14.43 -18.01
C ALA A 234 15.61 -13.61 -17.19
N VAL A 235 15.80 -13.94 -15.91
CA VAL A 235 16.78 -13.27 -15.05
C VAL A 235 18.20 -13.37 -15.59
N GLN A 236 18.61 -14.55 -16.06
CA GLN A 236 19.92 -14.75 -16.69
C GLN A 236 20.08 -13.94 -17.99
N LEU A 237 19.03 -13.87 -18.80
CA LEU A 237 19.03 -13.13 -20.06
C LEU A 237 19.11 -11.62 -19.84
N ILE A 238 18.38 -11.09 -18.84
CA ILE A 238 18.36 -9.67 -18.49
C ILE A 238 19.69 -9.25 -17.84
N GLY A 239 20.25 -10.11 -16.99
CA GLY A 239 21.49 -9.82 -16.27
C GLY A 239 21.42 -8.50 -15.52
N ASP A 240 22.44 -7.66 -15.67
CA ASP A 240 22.55 -6.36 -15.03
C ASP A 240 22.02 -5.19 -15.90
N THR A 241 21.38 -5.50 -17.05
CA THR A 241 20.92 -4.47 -17.99
C THR A 241 19.81 -3.59 -17.38
N CYS A 242 18.87 -4.19 -16.68
CA CYS A 242 17.79 -3.50 -15.95
C CYS A 242 17.27 -4.37 -14.81
N LEU A 243 16.42 -3.79 -13.95
CA LEU A 243 15.82 -4.51 -12.84
C LEU A 243 14.76 -5.51 -13.33
N THR A 244 14.55 -6.55 -12.55
CA THR A 244 13.58 -7.63 -12.81
C THR A 244 12.46 -7.61 -11.80
N GLU A 245 11.22 -7.80 -12.26
CA GLU A 245 10.05 -7.95 -11.41
C GLU A 245 9.25 -9.18 -11.84
N SER A 246 8.95 -10.09 -10.92
CA SER A 246 8.03 -11.20 -11.19
C SER A 246 6.61 -10.83 -10.75
N SER A 247 5.63 -11.15 -11.60
CA SER A 247 4.21 -10.88 -11.39
C SER A 247 3.35 -12.04 -11.89
N GLY A 248 2.08 -12.07 -11.46
CA GLY A 248 1.09 -13.06 -11.91
C GLY A 248 0.85 -14.19 -10.91
N GLY A 249 -0.30 -14.16 -10.21
CA GLY A 249 -0.78 -15.24 -9.34
C GLY A 249 0.10 -15.59 -8.14
N ILE A 250 1.11 -14.77 -7.81
CA ILE A 250 2.08 -15.05 -6.74
C ILE A 250 1.42 -14.86 -5.36
N ASN A 251 1.56 -15.86 -4.51
CA ASN A 251 0.99 -15.93 -3.16
C ASN A 251 2.02 -16.49 -2.16
N GLU A 252 1.62 -16.64 -0.89
CA GLU A 252 2.50 -17.10 0.21
C GLU A 252 3.17 -18.45 -0.06
N LYS A 253 2.53 -19.35 -0.85
CA LYS A 253 3.06 -20.68 -1.14
C LYS A 253 4.09 -20.67 -2.27
N THR A 254 4.07 -19.66 -3.13
CA THR A 254 4.86 -19.62 -4.38
C THR A 254 5.92 -18.52 -4.37
N ILE A 255 5.80 -17.51 -3.49
CA ILE A 255 6.68 -16.33 -3.51
C ILE A 255 8.15 -16.69 -3.29
N ARG A 256 8.45 -17.68 -2.44
CA ARG A 256 9.81 -18.09 -2.14
C ARG A 256 10.54 -18.61 -3.37
N GLU A 257 9.91 -19.47 -4.14
CA GLU A 257 10.49 -20.04 -5.36
C GLU A 257 10.73 -18.97 -6.43
N TYR A 258 9.84 -17.99 -6.58
CA TYR A 258 10.08 -16.85 -7.46
C TYR A 258 11.26 -15.99 -7.00
N ALA A 259 11.39 -15.76 -5.71
CA ALA A 259 12.54 -15.03 -5.17
C ALA A 259 13.87 -15.75 -5.42
N GLU A 260 13.89 -17.08 -5.28
CA GLU A 260 15.05 -17.92 -5.55
C GLU A 260 15.41 -18.04 -7.04
N CYS A 261 14.51 -17.61 -7.94
CA CYS A 261 14.86 -17.40 -9.34
C CYS A 261 15.81 -16.21 -9.55
N GLY A 262 16.00 -15.36 -8.53
CA GLY A 262 16.96 -14.25 -8.56
C GLY A 262 16.38 -12.94 -9.10
N VAL A 263 15.06 -12.74 -9.02
CA VAL A 263 14.43 -11.45 -9.35
C VAL A 263 14.72 -10.39 -8.29
N ASP A 264 14.67 -9.11 -8.67
CA ASP A 264 14.88 -7.98 -7.74
C ASP A 264 13.58 -7.64 -7.00
N PHE A 265 12.43 -7.82 -7.66
CA PHE A 265 11.13 -7.50 -7.11
C PHE A 265 10.10 -8.59 -7.41
N ILE A 266 9.13 -8.68 -6.52
CA ILE A 266 7.93 -9.49 -6.72
C ILE A 266 6.73 -8.61 -6.39
N SER A 267 5.79 -8.44 -7.33
CA SER A 267 4.57 -7.70 -7.06
C SER A 267 3.38 -8.62 -6.78
N SER A 268 2.61 -8.29 -5.74
CA SER A 268 1.41 -9.05 -5.40
C SER A 268 0.25 -8.13 -5.04
N GLY A 269 -0.84 -8.24 -5.80
CA GLY A 269 -2.09 -7.56 -5.49
C GLY A 269 -2.76 -8.10 -4.23
N ALA A 270 -2.44 -9.32 -3.83
CA ALA A 270 -3.01 -9.96 -2.64
C ALA A 270 -2.68 -9.23 -1.34
N LEU A 271 -1.62 -8.40 -1.32
CA LEU A 271 -1.28 -7.55 -0.17
C LEU A 271 -2.42 -6.59 0.19
N THR A 272 -3.19 -6.14 -0.79
CA THR A 272 -4.22 -5.11 -0.61
C THR A 272 -5.64 -5.62 -0.87
N HIS A 273 -5.87 -6.45 -1.90
CA HIS A 273 -7.23 -6.87 -2.24
C HIS A 273 -7.73 -8.13 -1.50
N SER A 274 -6.85 -8.87 -0.79
CA SER A 274 -7.19 -10.16 -0.15
C SER A 274 -6.68 -10.19 1.29
N VAL A 275 -7.15 -9.26 2.12
CA VAL A 275 -6.85 -9.20 3.56
C VAL A 275 -8.14 -9.18 4.37
N TYR A 276 -8.10 -9.79 5.56
CA TYR A 276 -9.13 -9.67 6.59
C TYR A 276 -8.66 -8.63 7.60
N ASN A 277 -9.55 -7.71 7.99
CA ASN A 277 -9.23 -6.65 8.93
C ASN A 277 -8.76 -7.22 10.27
N LEU A 278 -7.68 -6.64 10.82
CA LEU A 278 -7.20 -6.99 12.15
C LEU A 278 -8.22 -6.52 13.21
N ASP A 279 -8.56 -7.37 14.16
CA ASP A 279 -9.58 -7.01 15.16
C ASP A 279 -9.01 -6.03 16.21
N LEU A 280 -9.56 -4.81 16.22
CA LEU A 280 -9.26 -3.73 17.16
C LEU A 280 -10.56 -3.16 17.73
N SER A 281 -10.53 -2.65 18.94
CA SER A 281 -11.68 -1.94 19.52
C SER A 281 -11.27 -0.69 20.30
N LEU A 282 -12.09 0.35 20.25
CA LEU A 282 -11.99 1.52 21.12
C LEU A 282 -12.94 1.33 22.30
N LYS A 283 -12.45 1.48 23.54
CA LYS A 283 -13.22 1.24 24.76
C LYS A 283 -13.06 2.40 25.72
N ALA A 284 -14.18 2.94 26.17
CA ALA A 284 -14.20 3.90 27.26
C ALA A 284 -13.54 3.33 28.53
N VAL A 285 -12.86 4.16 29.31
CA VAL A 285 -12.18 3.84 30.57
C VAL A 285 -12.54 4.82 31.65
#